data_beb2ed07a44d48a5a6a2e383636f91a4
#
_entry.id   beb2ed07a44d48a5a6a2e383636f91a4
#
_cell.length_a   1.000
_cell.length_b   1.000
_cell.length_c   1.000
_cell.angle_alpha   90.00
_cell.angle_beta   90.00
_cell.angle_gamma   90.00
#
_symmetry.space_group_name_H-M   'P 1'
#
loop_
_entity.id
_entity.type
_entity.pdbx_description
1 polymer ?
#
loop_
_entity_poly.entity_id
_entity_poly.type
_entity_poly.pdbx_seq_one_letter_code
_entity_poly.pdbx_strand_id
1 'polypeptide(L)'
;DLADKQELTGVVIQLIPLRLAGAISALTGGTINLTASTAQVVIPPNSLRRTDGQAIQGDVKVSIALINTAQDVRNMPGDLATQVNNSRAPLESFGAMVIDLRDSTGAKVELIANQLANIRIPLMARGNAPATIPLYYFDPIRGYWLQDADRILTLQEDVNGNRFYAGTSSTLNAVNADIPYQTTNVAGCLADSTGKRVANAKILLEGKDYSGYSVAKTNSTGEFSIQAKQNSTVLINGQSNTLRSNTVERVVSASNTTLNDCLVLSESNQNVTVRLSWGEKPSDIDSHVIAPDGSHIYYSEQGALLQHPFVNLDVDDTASYSPEIVTLSK
;
A
#
# COMPACT_ATOMS: atom_id res chain seq x y z
N ASP A 1 5.83 20.20 5.43
CA ASP A 1 6.94 20.96 6.03
C ASP A 1 6.81 20.95 7.55
N LEU A 2 7.93 20.75 8.27
CA LEU A 2 7.97 20.86 9.72
C LEU A 2 8.10 22.34 10.11
N ALA A 3 7.38 22.74 11.15
CA ALA A 3 7.62 24.05 11.76
C ALA A 3 9.00 24.07 12.46
N ASP A 4 9.56 25.26 12.67
CA ASP A 4 10.84 25.41 13.35
C ASP A 4 10.80 24.73 14.73
N LYS A 5 11.79 23.87 15.02
CA LYS A 5 11.90 23.02 16.22
C LYS A 5 10.83 21.94 16.39
N GLN A 6 10.05 21.64 15.36
CA GLN A 6 9.14 20.50 15.38
C GLN A 6 9.92 19.21 15.15
N GLU A 7 9.79 18.25 16.06
CA GLU A 7 10.34 16.90 15.93
C GLU A 7 9.26 15.91 15.49
N LEU A 8 9.57 15.08 14.49
CA LEU A 8 8.77 13.91 14.15
C LEU A 8 9.40 12.68 14.80
N THR A 9 8.68 12.09 15.75
CA THR A 9 9.08 10.83 16.38
C THR A 9 8.27 9.67 15.82
N GLY A 10 8.85 8.46 15.80
CA GLY A 10 8.17 7.25 15.33
C GLY A 10 7.96 7.19 13.81
N VAL A 11 8.78 7.93 13.04
CA VAL A 11 8.75 7.85 11.58
C VAL A 11 9.38 6.53 11.13
N VAL A 12 8.61 5.70 10.44
CA VAL A 12 9.10 4.50 9.79
C VAL A 12 9.22 4.79 8.30
N ILE A 13 10.43 4.65 7.75
CA ILE A 13 10.69 4.78 6.31
C ILE A 13 10.98 3.38 5.77
N GLN A 14 10.11 2.91 4.89
CA GLN A 14 10.31 1.66 4.18
C GLN A 14 10.87 1.94 2.79
N LEU A 15 11.98 1.28 2.44
CA LEU A 15 12.61 1.41 1.13
C LEU A 15 12.26 0.20 0.28
N ILE A 16 11.80 0.46 -0.95
CA ILE A 16 11.57 -0.57 -1.95
C ILE A 16 12.77 -0.58 -2.90
N PRO A 17 13.38 -1.74 -3.19
CA PRO A 17 14.53 -1.82 -4.09
C PRO A 17 14.16 -1.35 -5.51
N LEU A 18 14.85 -0.34 -6.00
CA LEU A 18 14.80 0.10 -7.39
C LEU A 18 15.79 -0.75 -8.20
N ARG A 19 15.28 -1.57 -9.11
CA ARG A 19 16.08 -2.52 -9.88
C ARG A 19 16.35 -1.98 -11.28
N LEU A 20 17.64 -2.01 -11.72
CA LEU A 20 17.98 -1.74 -13.10
C LEU A 20 17.32 -2.81 -13.99
N ALA A 21 16.43 -2.40 -14.86
CA ALA A 21 15.72 -3.26 -15.78
C ALA A 21 16.35 -3.30 -17.18
N GLY A 22 17.10 -2.24 -17.55
CA GLY A 22 17.83 -2.18 -18.81
C GLY A 22 18.29 -0.76 -19.15
N ALA A 23 18.75 -0.59 -20.40
CA ALA A 23 19.13 0.70 -20.96
C ALA A 23 18.63 0.80 -22.40
N ILE A 24 18.35 2.02 -22.85
CA ILE A 24 17.89 2.34 -24.21
C ILE A 24 18.60 3.56 -24.76
N SER A 25 18.68 3.67 -26.07
CA SER A 25 19.04 4.93 -26.73
C SER A 25 17.85 5.89 -26.78
N ALA A 26 18.04 7.14 -26.40
CA ALA A 26 16.99 8.16 -26.50
C ALA A 26 16.53 8.42 -27.96
N LEU A 27 17.40 8.16 -28.94
CA LEU A 27 17.11 8.34 -30.36
C LEU A 27 16.17 7.27 -30.90
N THR A 28 16.38 6.01 -30.54
CA THR A 28 15.63 4.86 -31.08
C THR A 28 14.50 4.41 -30.17
N GLY A 29 14.50 4.87 -28.91
CA GLY A 29 13.60 4.31 -27.89
C GLY A 29 13.92 2.85 -27.60
N GLY A 30 12.94 2.12 -27.08
CA GLY A 30 13.08 0.69 -26.83
C GLY A 30 12.07 0.12 -25.88
N THR A 31 12.11 -1.19 -25.72
CA THR A 31 11.28 -1.95 -24.77
C THR A 31 12.11 -2.44 -23.62
N ILE A 32 11.66 -2.15 -22.41
CA ILE A 32 12.27 -2.61 -21.16
C ILE A 32 11.26 -3.52 -20.44
N ASN A 33 11.72 -4.71 -20.10
CA ASN A 33 10.97 -5.69 -19.31
C ASN A 33 11.69 -5.89 -17.97
N LEU A 34 10.94 -5.92 -16.88
CA LEU A 34 11.49 -6.32 -15.59
C LEU A 34 11.51 -7.85 -15.51
N THR A 35 12.68 -8.42 -15.24
CA THR A 35 12.88 -9.88 -15.12
C THR A 35 11.92 -10.49 -14.08
N ALA A 36 11.35 -11.65 -14.39
CA ALA A 36 10.40 -12.40 -13.58
C ALA A 36 9.12 -11.59 -13.22
N SER A 37 8.68 -10.73 -14.13
CA SER A 37 7.47 -9.91 -13.96
C SER A 37 6.83 -9.61 -15.32
N THR A 38 5.55 -9.26 -15.32
CA THR A 38 4.85 -8.71 -16.50
C THR A 38 5.08 -7.21 -16.68
N ALA A 39 5.82 -6.55 -15.77
CA ALA A 39 6.11 -5.12 -15.86
C ALA A 39 6.93 -4.81 -17.11
N GLN A 40 6.45 -3.86 -17.88
CA GLN A 40 7.07 -3.43 -19.13
C GLN A 40 6.92 -1.92 -19.31
N VAL A 41 7.93 -1.31 -19.90
CA VAL A 41 7.88 0.08 -20.39
C VAL A 41 8.39 0.11 -21.81
N VAL A 42 7.60 0.67 -22.74
CA VAL A 42 8.00 0.88 -24.14
C VAL A 42 8.09 2.38 -24.38
N ILE A 43 9.30 2.85 -24.64
CA ILE A 43 9.61 4.27 -24.82
C ILE A 43 9.80 4.55 -26.32
N PRO A 44 9.04 5.49 -26.92
CA PRO A 44 9.14 5.81 -28.34
C PRO A 44 10.48 6.48 -28.68
N PRO A 45 10.90 6.47 -29.95
CA PRO A 45 12.04 7.23 -30.43
C PRO A 45 11.89 8.73 -30.16
N ASN A 46 13.00 9.41 -29.83
CA ASN A 46 13.05 10.86 -29.66
C ASN A 46 12.00 11.44 -28.70
N SER A 47 11.57 10.66 -27.70
CA SER A 47 10.51 11.04 -26.76
C SER A 47 11.02 11.49 -25.38
N LEU A 48 12.34 11.52 -25.19
CA LEU A 48 12.97 11.80 -23.90
C LEU A 48 13.74 13.10 -23.88
N ARG A 49 13.77 13.75 -22.70
CA ARG A 49 14.61 14.90 -22.39
C ARG A 49 15.16 14.82 -20.97
N ARG A 50 16.25 15.52 -20.70
CA ARG A 50 16.71 15.75 -19.33
C ARG A 50 15.84 16.81 -18.64
N THR A 51 15.63 16.64 -17.35
CA THR A 51 14.82 17.58 -16.54
C THR A 51 15.50 18.94 -16.34
N ASP A 52 16.83 19.02 -16.50
CA ASP A 52 17.61 20.25 -16.42
C ASP A 52 17.77 20.98 -17.78
N GLY A 53 17.13 20.48 -18.84
CA GLY A 53 17.17 21.03 -20.18
C GLY A 53 18.46 20.80 -20.97
N GLN A 54 19.45 20.10 -20.41
CA GLN A 54 20.68 19.72 -21.12
C GLN A 54 20.43 18.56 -22.09
N ALA A 55 21.37 18.32 -23.00
CA ALA A 55 21.32 17.17 -23.88
C ALA A 55 21.54 15.87 -23.10
N ILE A 56 20.79 14.81 -23.45
CA ILE A 56 20.98 13.47 -22.90
C ILE A 56 22.36 12.95 -23.29
N GLN A 57 23.10 12.41 -22.34
CA GLN A 57 24.42 11.84 -22.54
C GLN A 57 24.38 10.32 -22.50
N GLY A 58 24.80 9.68 -23.60
CA GLY A 58 24.85 8.22 -23.71
C GLY A 58 23.48 7.53 -23.62
N ASP A 59 23.48 6.29 -23.21
CA ASP A 59 22.25 5.51 -23.02
C ASP A 59 21.50 5.90 -21.77
N VAL A 60 20.17 5.83 -21.84
CA VAL A 60 19.28 6.05 -20.71
C VAL A 60 19.05 4.74 -19.98
N LYS A 61 19.51 4.66 -18.73
CA LYS A 61 19.23 3.56 -17.81
C LYS A 61 17.79 3.67 -17.32
N VAL A 62 17.09 2.55 -17.36
CA VAL A 62 15.69 2.42 -16.89
C VAL A 62 15.69 1.49 -15.69
N SER A 63 15.30 2.00 -14.54
CA SER A 63 15.13 1.21 -13.31
C SER A 63 13.65 1.17 -12.94
N ILE A 64 13.20 0.02 -12.44
CA ILE A 64 11.79 -0.23 -12.07
C ILE A 64 11.73 -0.81 -10.66
N ALA A 65 10.84 -0.27 -9.84
CA ALA A 65 10.41 -0.88 -8.59
C ALA A 65 8.92 -1.19 -8.67
N LEU A 66 8.52 -2.38 -8.24
CA LEU A 66 7.12 -2.76 -8.10
C LEU A 66 6.65 -2.52 -6.67
N ILE A 67 5.46 -1.99 -6.52
CA ILE A 67 4.78 -1.85 -5.24
C ILE A 67 3.64 -2.85 -5.21
N ASN A 68 3.84 -3.93 -4.45
CA ASN A 68 2.83 -4.97 -4.30
C ASN A 68 1.79 -4.55 -3.26
N THR A 69 0.70 -3.95 -3.73
CA THR A 69 -0.37 -3.42 -2.88
C THR A 69 -1.27 -4.52 -2.30
N ALA A 70 -1.20 -5.74 -2.83
CA ALA A 70 -1.84 -6.89 -2.20
C ALA A 70 -1.10 -7.33 -0.91
N GLN A 71 0.23 -7.24 -0.89
CA GLN A 71 1.03 -7.59 0.29
C GLN A 71 1.02 -6.47 1.33
N ASP A 72 1.40 -5.26 0.94
CA ASP A 72 1.42 -4.11 1.85
C ASP A 72 1.13 -2.81 1.09
N VAL A 73 -0.10 -2.35 1.18
CA VAL A 73 -0.56 -1.10 0.56
C VAL A 73 0.11 0.15 1.15
N ARG A 74 0.71 0.06 2.35
CA ARG A 74 1.40 1.17 3.03
C ARG A 74 2.74 1.52 2.38
N ASN A 75 3.22 0.69 1.45
CA ASN A 75 4.41 0.99 0.63
C ASN A 75 4.14 2.03 -0.46
N MET A 76 2.89 2.45 -0.64
CA MET A 76 2.53 3.50 -1.59
C MET A 76 3.07 4.85 -1.14
N PRO A 77 3.66 5.66 -2.04
CA PRO A 77 4.13 6.99 -1.70
C PRO A 77 2.97 7.94 -1.38
N GLY A 78 3.17 8.78 -0.39
CA GLY A 78 2.23 9.81 0.04
C GLY A 78 0.90 9.26 0.53
N ASP A 79 -0.17 10.04 0.31
CA ASP A 79 -1.55 9.63 0.56
C ASP A 79 -2.07 8.81 -0.61
N LEU A 80 -2.59 7.60 -0.35
CA LEU A 80 -3.30 6.81 -1.36
C LEU A 80 -4.71 7.39 -1.59
N ALA A 81 -4.74 8.59 -2.12
CA ALA A 81 -5.94 9.36 -2.39
C ALA A 81 -5.75 10.24 -3.62
N THR A 82 -6.84 10.65 -4.22
CA THR A 82 -6.90 11.63 -5.29
C THR A 82 -7.84 12.78 -4.92
N GLN A 83 -8.01 13.74 -5.80
CA GLN A 83 -8.97 14.82 -5.65
C GLN A 83 -10.10 14.69 -6.66
N VAL A 84 -11.34 14.57 -6.17
CA VAL A 84 -12.56 14.53 -6.97
C VAL A 84 -13.45 15.68 -6.51
N ASN A 85 -13.86 16.57 -7.41
CA ASN A 85 -14.73 17.71 -7.10
C ASN A 85 -14.27 18.52 -5.88
N ASN A 86 -12.97 18.84 -5.81
CA ASN A 86 -12.31 19.54 -4.70
C ASN A 86 -12.34 18.82 -3.34
N SER A 87 -12.74 17.56 -3.31
CA SER A 87 -12.72 16.72 -2.11
C SER A 87 -11.70 15.60 -2.27
N ARG A 88 -11.05 15.20 -1.17
CA ARG A 88 -10.20 14.01 -1.15
C ARG A 88 -11.03 12.75 -1.28
N ALA A 89 -10.66 11.90 -2.22
CA ALA A 89 -11.24 10.58 -2.43
C ALA A 89 -10.14 9.52 -2.27
N PRO A 90 -10.27 8.55 -1.36
CA PRO A 90 -9.29 7.48 -1.24
C PRO A 90 -9.34 6.57 -2.45
N LEU A 91 -8.20 5.93 -2.73
CA LEU A 91 -7.98 5.06 -3.88
C LEU A 91 -7.79 3.61 -3.43
N GLU A 92 -8.37 2.70 -4.19
CA GLU A 92 -8.03 1.29 -4.18
C GLU A 92 -7.02 1.02 -5.29
N SER A 93 -5.88 0.41 -4.92
CA SER A 93 -4.81 0.14 -5.86
C SER A 93 -4.85 -1.30 -6.36
N PHE A 94 -4.66 -1.45 -7.67
CA PHE A 94 -4.59 -2.75 -8.35
C PHE A 94 -3.17 -3.09 -8.82
N GLY A 95 -2.20 -2.29 -8.44
CA GLY A 95 -0.79 -2.45 -8.71
C GLY A 95 -0.13 -1.15 -9.11
N ALA A 96 1.08 -0.93 -8.59
CA ALA A 96 1.85 0.27 -8.86
C ALA A 96 3.30 -0.05 -9.19
N MET A 97 3.94 0.84 -9.94
CA MET A 97 5.37 0.77 -10.21
C MET A 97 6.00 2.15 -10.22
N VAL A 98 7.26 2.21 -9.79
CA VAL A 98 8.11 3.39 -9.91
C VAL A 98 9.08 3.16 -11.06
N ILE A 99 9.16 4.12 -11.97
CA ILE A 99 10.06 4.11 -13.12
C ILE A 99 11.03 5.27 -12.96
N ASP A 100 12.33 4.99 -12.93
CA ASP A 100 13.37 6.02 -12.87
C ASP A 100 14.26 5.94 -14.12
N LEU A 101 14.38 7.06 -14.80
CA LEU A 101 15.17 7.22 -16.01
C LEU A 101 16.37 8.11 -15.73
N ARG A 102 17.57 7.63 -16.03
CA ARG A 102 18.80 8.41 -15.87
C ARG A 102 19.74 8.21 -17.06
N ASP A 103 20.34 9.29 -17.52
CA ASP A 103 21.37 9.20 -18.54
C ASP A 103 22.70 8.66 -17.97
N SER A 104 23.74 8.54 -18.80
CA SER A 104 25.06 8.00 -18.41
C SER A 104 25.77 8.82 -17.32
N THR A 105 25.37 10.10 -17.14
CA THR A 105 25.93 10.96 -16.08
C THR A 105 25.14 10.87 -14.77
N GLY A 106 24.02 10.11 -14.75
CA GLY A 106 23.10 10.00 -13.61
C GLY A 106 22.04 11.11 -13.56
N ALA A 107 22.01 12.00 -14.54
CA ALA A 107 21.00 13.06 -14.61
C ALA A 107 19.61 12.48 -14.91
N LYS A 108 18.58 13.05 -14.28
CA LYS A 108 17.20 12.62 -14.45
C LYS A 108 16.68 12.91 -15.85
N VAL A 109 15.99 11.92 -16.41
CA VAL A 109 15.38 11.97 -17.74
C VAL A 109 13.87 11.76 -17.59
N GLU A 110 13.07 12.39 -18.44
CA GLU A 110 11.62 12.33 -18.47
C GLU A 110 11.08 12.28 -19.89
N LEU A 111 9.80 11.96 -20.07
CA LEU A 111 9.11 12.11 -21.34
C LEU A 111 8.99 13.59 -21.73
N ILE A 112 9.18 13.89 -23.00
CA ILE A 112 8.84 15.19 -23.57
C ILE A 112 7.31 15.37 -23.48
N ALA A 113 6.85 16.60 -23.23
CA ALA A 113 5.43 16.91 -23.17
C ALA A 113 4.67 16.37 -24.40
N ASN A 114 3.50 15.80 -24.17
CA ASN A 114 2.63 15.16 -25.17
C ASN A 114 3.18 13.87 -25.80
N GLN A 115 4.33 13.38 -25.37
CA GLN A 115 4.78 12.03 -25.71
C GLN A 115 4.15 11.01 -24.76
N LEU A 116 3.92 9.79 -25.26
CA LEU A 116 3.32 8.70 -24.51
C LEU A 116 4.23 7.47 -24.56
N ALA A 117 4.45 6.86 -23.41
CA ALA A 117 5.05 5.53 -23.32
C ALA A 117 3.95 4.48 -23.14
N ASN A 118 4.13 3.27 -23.71
CA ASN A 118 3.28 2.15 -23.35
C ASN A 118 3.82 1.52 -22.05
N ILE A 119 2.91 1.14 -21.16
CA ILE A 119 3.26 0.53 -19.89
C ILE A 119 2.43 -0.74 -19.64
N ARG A 120 3.02 -1.67 -18.88
CA ARG A 120 2.30 -2.79 -18.26
C ARG A 120 2.59 -2.76 -16.78
N ILE A 121 1.54 -2.72 -15.97
CA ILE A 121 1.58 -2.77 -14.51
C ILE A 121 1.07 -4.15 -14.09
N PRO A 122 1.88 -5.00 -13.44
CA PRO A 122 1.43 -6.29 -12.93
C PRO A 122 0.21 -6.12 -12.01
N LEU A 123 -0.77 -7.00 -12.12
CA LEU A 123 -1.89 -7.02 -11.19
C LEU A 123 -1.40 -7.49 -9.82
N MET A 124 -1.54 -6.63 -8.81
CA MET A 124 -1.12 -6.85 -7.43
C MET A 124 -2.18 -6.25 -6.50
N ALA A 125 -3.33 -6.90 -6.38
CA ALA A 125 -4.47 -6.40 -5.62
C ALA A 125 -5.19 -7.52 -4.86
N ARG A 126 -5.89 -7.17 -3.79
CA ARG A 126 -6.73 -8.07 -2.96
C ARG A 126 -8.13 -8.09 -3.48
N GLY A 127 -8.64 -7.51 -4.33
CA GLY A 127 -10.02 -7.49 -4.80
C GLY A 127 -10.16 -7.99 -6.25
N ASN A 128 -11.40 -8.00 -6.71
CA ASN A 128 -11.71 -8.31 -8.09
C ASN A 128 -11.24 -7.20 -9.01
N ALA A 129 -10.32 -7.53 -9.92
CA ALA A 129 -9.77 -6.60 -10.88
C ALA A 129 -10.80 -6.26 -11.98
N PRO A 130 -11.13 -4.98 -12.20
CA PRO A 130 -12.02 -4.58 -13.29
C PRO A 130 -11.34 -4.74 -14.65
N ALA A 131 -12.14 -4.89 -15.71
CA ALA A 131 -11.62 -5.05 -17.07
C ALA A 131 -10.85 -3.82 -17.57
N THR A 132 -11.23 -2.63 -17.10
CA THR A 132 -10.57 -1.35 -17.41
C THR A 132 -10.43 -0.51 -16.16
N ILE A 133 -9.37 0.29 -16.09
CA ILE A 133 -9.05 1.10 -14.90
C ILE A 133 -8.34 2.40 -15.30
N PRO A 134 -8.62 3.53 -14.62
CA PRO A 134 -7.85 4.75 -14.81
C PRO A 134 -6.39 4.60 -14.38
N LEU A 135 -5.51 5.33 -15.05
CA LEU A 135 -4.12 5.47 -14.66
C LEU A 135 -3.95 6.70 -13.78
N TYR A 136 -3.22 6.55 -12.68
CA TYR A 136 -2.80 7.63 -11.80
C TYR A 136 -1.27 7.74 -11.77
N TYR A 137 -0.76 8.92 -11.46
CA TYR A 137 0.65 9.17 -11.15
C TYR A 137 0.78 9.94 -9.85
N PHE A 138 1.86 9.70 -9.12
CA PHE A 138 2.13 10.39 -7.86
C PHE A 138 2.69 11.79 -8.11
N ASP A 139 2.08 12.81 -7.48
CA ASP A 139 2.58 14.17 -7.43
C ASP A 139 3.33 14.42 -6.11
N PRO A 140 4.67 14.50 -6.10
CA PRO A 140 5.44 14.66 -4.88
C PRO A 140 5.27 16.03 -4.21
N ILE A 141 4.79 17.05 -4.97
CA ILE A 141 4.55 18.38 -4.42
C ILE A 141 3.23 18.39 -3.65
N ARG A 142 2.21 17.75 -4.19
CA ARG A 142 0.88 17.65 -3.55
C ARG A 142 0.78 16.51 -2.53
N GLY A 143 1.65 15.51 -2.64
CA GLY A 143 1.68 14.36 -1.74
C GLY A 143 0.54 13.35 -1.96
N TYR A 144 -0.15 13.38 -3.11
CA TYR A 144 -1.22 12.47 -3.48
C TYR A 144 -1.22 12.15 -4.98
N TRP A 145 -2.13 11.29 -5.43
CA TRP A 145 -2.18 10.77 -6.79
C TRP A 145 -3.10 11.61 -7.68
N LEU A 146 -2.64 11.89 -8.89
CA LEU A 146 -3.41 12.59 -9.92
C LEU A 146 -3.73 11.63 -11.05
N GLN A 147 -4.95 11.70 -11.56
CA GLN A 147 -5.31 10.94 -12.75
C GLN A 147 -4.51 11.43 -13.95
N ASP A 148 -3.94 10.51 -14.73
CA ASP A 148 -3.21 10.84 -15.97
C ASP A 148 -4.21 11.11 -17.10
N ALA A 149 -4.82 12.30 -17.06
CA ALA A 149 -5.88 12.71 -17.97
C ALA A 149 -6.95 11.61 -18.13
N ASP A 150 -7.34 11.27 -19.37
CA ASP A 150 -8.30 10.21 -19.67
C ASP A 150 -7.62 8.87 -19.97
N ARG A 151 -6.44 8.60 -19.41
CA ARG A 151 -5.71 7.34 -19.64
C ARG A 151 -6.41 6.20 -18.93
N ILE A 152 -6.85 5.23 -19.72
CA ILE A 152 -7.48 4.02 -19.24
C ILE A 152 -6.57 2.84 -19.60
N LEU A 153 -6.30 2.02 -18.60
CA LEU A 153 -5.59 0.75 -18.77
C LEU A 153 -6.61 -0.38 -18.94
N THR A 154 -6.24 -1.39 -19.69
CA THR A 154 -7.05 -2.60 -19.92
C THR A 154 -6.37 -3.79 -19.25
N LEU A 155 -7.16 -4.59 -18.53
CA LEU A 155 -6.70 -5.84 -17.94
C LEU A 155 -6.42 -6.86 -19.04
N GLN A 156 -5.25 -7.45 -18.99
CA GLN A 156 -4.76 -8.45 -19.93
C GLN A 156 -4.09 -9.61 -19.19
N GLU A 157 -3.83 -10.69 -19.87
CA GLU A 157 -3.15 -11.87 -19.37
C GLU A 157 -2.08 -12.31 -20.36
N ASP A 158 -0.91 -12.75 -19.86
CA ASP A 158 0.12 -13.33 -20.69
C ASP A 158 -0.12 -14.83 -20.93
N VAL A 159 0.74 -15.44 -21.73
CA VAL A 159 0.64 -16.88 -22.08
C VAL A 159 0.80 -17.85 -20.88
N ASN A 160 1.28 -17.34 -19.75
CA ASN A 160 1.47 -18.09 -18.51
C ASN A 160 0.34 -17.85 -17.49
N GLY A 161 -0.68 -17.07 -17.85
CA GLY A 161 -1.77 -16.71 -16.95
C GLY A 161 -1.47 -15.55 -16.00
N ASN A 162 -0.34 -14.82 -16.18
CA ASN A 162 -0.05 -13.67 -15.33
C ASN A 162 -0.84 -12.45 -15.83
N ARG A 163 -1.60 -11.84 -14.92
CA ARG A 163 -2.47 -10.71 -15.22
C ARG A 163 -1.76 -9.38 -15.02
N PHE A 164 -2.06 -8.40 -15.87
CA PHE A 164 -1.51 -7.05 -15.81
C PHE A 164 -2.45 -6.04 -16.46
N TYR A 165 -2.30 -4.78 -16.07
CA TYR A 165 -2.95 -3.66 -16.74
C TYR A 165 -2.03 -3.06 -17.80
N ALA A 166 -2.52 -2.89 -19.02
CA ALA A 166 -1.76 -2.33 -20.15
C ALA A 166 -2.42 -1.07 -20.71
N GLY A 167 -1.63 -0.10 -21.11
CA GLY A 167 -2.06 1.13 -21.75
C GLY A 167 -0.93 2.12 -21.92
N THR A 168 -1.27 3.41 -22.05
CA THR A 168 -0.30 4.50 -22.22
C THR A 168 -0.21 5.38 -21.02
N SER A 169 0.98 5.96 -20.78
CA SER A 169 1.24 6.95 -19.74
C SER A 169 1.91 8.19 -20.31
N SER A 170 1.53 9.36 -19.84
CA SER A 170 2.16 10.64 -20.19
C SER A 170 3.35 10.97 -19.30
N THR A 171 3.60 10.17 -18.26
CA THR A 171 4.72 10.33 -17.32
C THR A 171 5.35 8.98 -16.97
N LEU A 172 6.66 9.01 -16.71
CA LEU A 172 7.44 7.87 -16.23
C LEU A 172 8.00 8.21 -14.84
N ASN A 173 7.15 8.13 -13.83
CA ASN A 173 7.45 8.30 -12.41
C ASN A 173 6.81 7.13 -11.63
N ALA A 174 6.25 7.40 -10.45
CA ALA A 174 5.36 6.45 -9.79
C ALA A 174 4.00 6.48 -10.49
N VAL A 175 3.60 5.35 -11.05
CA VAL A 175 2.32 5.15 -11.75
C VAL A 175 1.54 4.02 -11.08
N ASN A 176 0.20 4.13 -11.08
CA ASN A 176 -0.68 3.26 -10.34
C ASN A 176 -2.00 3.03 -11.09
N ALA A 177 -2.45 1.79 -11.13
CA ALA A 177 -3.78 1.42 -11.63
C ALA A 177 -4.77 1.48 -10.46
N ASP A 178 -5.62 2.51 -10.41
CA ASP A 178 -6.45 2.82 -9.23
C ASP A 178 -7.90 3.12 -9.56
N ILE A 179 -8.75 2.96 -8.53
CA ILE A 179 -10.15 3.40 -8.56
C ILE A 179 -10.48 4.15 -7.27
N PRO A 180 -11.08 5.36 -7.34
CA PRO A 180 -11.69 5.99 -6.18
C PRO A 180 -12.87 5.17 -5.66
N TYR A 181 -12.99 5.05 -4.34
CA TYR A 181 -14.10 4.31 -3.74
C TYR A 181 -14.97 5.15 -2.81
N GLN A 182 -16.20 4.72 -2.62
CA GLN A 182 -17.14 5.32 -1.67
C GLN A 182 -16.77 4.93 -0.25
N THR A 183 -16.81 5.90 0.66
CA THR A 183 -16.44 5.69 2.06
C THR A 183 -17.62 5.70 3.00
N THR A 184 -17.45 5.03 4.12
CA THR A 184 -18.23 5.14 5.34
C THR A 184 -17.27 5.32 6.52
N ASN A 185 -17.77 5.59 7.73
CA ASN A 185 -16.92 5.77 8.90
C ASN A 185 -17.00 4.57 9.84
N VAL A 186 -15.83 4.18 10.35
CA VAL A 186 -15.71 3.27 11.48
C VAL A 186 -15.30 4.09 12.70
N ALA A 187 -16.16 4.09 13.73
CA ALA A 187 -15.90 4.74 14.99
C ALA A 187 -15.45 3.73 16.05
N GLY A 188 -14.66 4.18 17.00
CA GLY A 188 -14.18 3.34 18.09
C GLY A 188 -13.37 4.14 19.10
N CYS A 189 -12.64 3.42 19.94
CA CYS A 189 -11.80 3.99 20.97
C CYS A 189 -10.52 3.17 21.15
N LEU A 190 -9.50 3.82 21.70
CA LEU A 190 -8.24 3.20 22.10
C LEU A 190 -8.04 3.38 23.59
N ALA A 191 -7.71 2.32 24.31
CA ALA A 191 -7.38 2.31 25.72
C ALA A 191 -6.02 1.62 25.96
N ASP A 192 -5.42 1.87 27.10
CA ASP A 192 -4.32 1.05 27.62
C ASP A 192 -4.86 -0.21 28.32
N SER A 193 -3.97 -1.06 28.80
CA SER A 193 -4.31 -2.32 29.49
C SER A 193 -5.09 -2.11 30.82
N THR A 194 -5.07 -0.91 31.38
CA THR A 194 -5.85 -0.56 32.58
C THR A 194 -7.25 -0.05 32.24
N GLY A 195 -7.59 0.09 30.95
CA GLY A 195 -8.84 0.64 30.47
C GLY A 195 -8.85 2.17 30.34
N LYS A 196 -7.73 2.85 30.62
CA LYS A 196 -7.62 4.31 30.47
C LYS A 196 -7.54 4.68 28.99
N ARG A 197 -8.35 5.63 28.58
CA ARG A 197 -8.40 6.15 27.20
C ARG A 197 -7.10 6.82 26.80
N VAL A 198 -6.64 6.57 25.56
CA VAL A 198 -5.37 7.08 25.03
C VAL A 198 -5.64 8.09 23.93
N ALA A 199 -5.31 9.34 24.19
CA ALA A 199 -5.45 10.45 23.23
C ALA A 199 -4.26 10.57 22.29
N ASN A 200 -4.48 11.20 21.12
CA ASN A 200 -3.47 11.50 20.11
C ASN A 200 -2.69 10.27 19.60
N ALA A 201 -3.26 9.09 19.73
CA ALA A 201 -2.70 7.85 19.22
C ALA A 201 -3.08 7.63 17.74
N LYS A 202 -2.20 6.99 16.99
CA LYS A 202 -2.43 6.65 15.59
C LYS A 202 -3.35 5.44 15.49
N ILE A 203 -4.39 5.52 14.65
CA ILE A 203 -5.24 4.41 14.24
C ILE A 203 -4.95 4.13 12.76
N LEU A 204 -4.71 2.89 12.45
CA LEU A 204 -4.57 2.39 11.09
C LEU A 204 -5.75 1.49 10.76
N LEU A 205 -6.37 1.74 9.61
CA LEU A 205 -7.36 0.87 9.00
C LEU A 205 -6.89 0.47 7.62
N GLU A 206 -6.86 -0.81 7.34
CA GLU A 206 -6.41 -1.39 6.07
C GLU A 206 -7.49 -2.31 5.54
N GLY A 207 -7.72 -2.33 4.22
CA GLY A 207 -8.63 -3.27 3.59
C GLY A 207 -8.12 -4.71 3.70
N LYS A 208 -8.99 -5.66 4.09
CA LYS A 208 -8.70 -7.09 3.99
C LYS A 208 -8.99 -7.60 2.57
N ASP A 209 -10.10 -7.18 1.99
CA ASP A 209 -10.62 -7.58 0.68
C ASP A 209 -10.41 -6.52 -0.43
N TYR A 210 -9.68 -5.44 -0.14
CA TYR A 210 -9.28 -4.40 -1.08
C TYR A 210 -7.93 -3.80 -0.72
N SER A 211 -7.19 -3.30 -1.71
CA SER A 211 -5.88 -2.67 -1.49
C SER A 211 -6.01 -1.17 -1.24
N GLY A 212 -6.41 -0.81 -0.04
CA GLY A 212 -6.53 0.57 0.42
C GLY A 212 -6.30 0.68 1.93
N TYR A 213 -5.98 1.89 2.41
CA TYR A 213 -5.81 2.14 3.84
C TYR A 213 -6.22 3.56 4.21
N SER A 214 -6.47 3.77 5.49
CA SER A 214 -6.74 5.07 6.09
C SER A 214 -6.00 5.21 7.42
N VAL A 215 -5.71 6.45 7.79
CA VAL A 215 -5.07 6.79 9.06
C VAL A 215 -5.88 7.86 9.76
N ALA A 216 -6.11 7.69 11.05
CA ALA A 216 -6.72 8.69 11.93
C ALA A 216 -5.93 8.82 13.24
N LYS A 217 -6.31 9.79 14.06
CA LYS A 217 -5.81 9.92 15.44
C LYS A 217 -6.97 9.91 16.40
N THR A 218 -6.75 9.36 17.60
CA THR A 218 -7.71 9.50 18.69
C THR A 218 -7.78 10.94 19.17
N ASN A 219 -8.99 11.39 19.51
CA ASN A 219 -9.24 12.70 20.11
C ASN A 219 -8.80 12.75 21.60
N SER A 220 -9.11 13.85 22.31
CA SER A 220 -8.78 14.04 23.72
C SER A 220 -9.46 13.04 24.66
N THR A 221 -10.55 12.41 24.24
CA THR A 221 -11.28 11.37 24.99
C THR A 221 -10.87 9.94 24.58
N GLY A 222 -9.85 9.79 23.71
CA GLY A 222 -9.38 8.49 23.22
C GLY A 222 -10.28 7.83 22.19
N GLU A 223 -11.21 8.58 21.58
CA GLU A 223 -12.10 8.12 20.54
C GLU A 223 -11.58 8.44 19.15
N PHE A 224 -11.96 7.65 18.14
CA PHE A 224 -11.61 7.90 16.75
C PHE A 224 -12.81 7.70 15.81
N SER A 225 -12.72 8.34 14.66
CA SER A 225 -13.54 8.05 13.49
C SER A 225 -12.59 7.97 12.28
N ILE A 226 -12.66 6.88 11.53
CA ILE A 226 -11.76 6.59 10.41
C ILE A 226 -12.55 6.13 9.19
N GLN A 227 -12.15 6.60 8.01
CA GLN A 227 -12.81 6.23 6.76
C GLN A 227 -12.45 4.80 6.35
N ALA A 228 -13.45 4.06 5.88
CA ALA A 228 -13.33 2.72 5.31
C ALA A 228 -14.07 2.66 3.97
N LYS A 229 -13.71 1.75 3.09
CA LYS A 229 -14.48 1.44 1.89
C LYS A 229 -15.82 0.84 2.30
N GLN A 230 -16.90 1.29 1.66
CA GLN A 230 -18.23 0.72 1.88
C GLN A 230 -18.27 -0.74 1.44
N ASN A 231 -19.06 -1.56 2.17
CA ASN A 231 -19.28 -2.98 1.87
C ASN A 231 -17.98 -3.78 1.71
N SER A 232 -17.08 -3.63 2.68
CA SER A 232 -15.77 -4.28 2.69
C SER A 232 -15.46 -4.90 4.06
N THR A 233 -14.40 -5.66 4.09
CA THR A 233 -13.79 -6.16 5.34
C THR A 233 -12.50 -5.40 5.59
N VAL A 234 -12.31 -4.91 6.82
CA VAL A 234 -11.15 -4.10 7.21
C VAL A 234 -10.43 -4.67 8.42
N LEU A 235 -9.15 -4.37 8.50
CA LEU A 235 -8.26 -4.68 9.61
C LEU A 235 -7.90 -3.36 10.31
N ILE A 236 -8.13 -3.26 11.62
CA ILE A 236 -7.98 -2.04 12.39
C ILE A 236 -7.06 -2.28 13.58
N ASN A 237 -6.06 -1.41 13.76
CA ASN A 237 -5.19 -1.43 14.93
C ASN A 237 -4.83 -0.02 15.38
N GLY A 238 -4.37 0.09 16.64
CA GLY A 238 -3.94 1.32 17.26
C GLY A 238 -2.45 1.31 17.64
N GLN A 239 -1.82 2.48 17.58
CA GLN A 239 -0.44 2.67 17.99
C GLN A 239 -0.26 3.96 18.78
N SER A 240 0.41 3.87 19.94
CA SER A 240 0.85 5.02 20.72
C SER A 240 2.32 4.83 21.13
N ASN A 241 3.19 5.72 20.67
CA ASN A 241 4.64 5.56 20.77
C ASN A 241 5.10 4.19 20.24
N THR A 242 5.68 3.35 21.09
CA THR A 242 6.13 1.99 20.76
C THR A 242 5.05 0.93 21.00
N LEU A 243 3.97 1.27 21.74
CA LEU A 243 2.89 0.34 22.06
C LEU A 243 1.94 0.17 20.87
N ARG A 244 1.48 -1.07 20.68
CA ARG A 244 0.51 -1.44 19.65
C ARG A 244 -0.66 -2.23 20.26
N SER A 245 -1.84 -2.09 19.67
CA SER A 245 -2.96 -2.99 19.94
C SER A 245 -2.86 -4.24 19.08
N ASN A 246 -3.67 -5.26 19.42
CA ASN A 246 -4.03 -6.30 18.47
C ASN A 246 -4.70 -5.69 17.23
N THR A 247 -4.80 -6.48 16.17
CA THR A 247 -5.55 -6.15 14.96
C THR A 247 -6.95 -6.71 15.06
N VAL A 248 -7.96 -5.89 14.83
CA VAL A 248 -9.37 -6.29 14.83
C VAL A 248 -9.90 -6.32 13.41
N GLU A 249 -10.46 -7.44 13.01
CA GLU A 249 -11.19 -7.58 11.75
C GLU A 249 -12.63 -7.10 11.91
N ARG A 250 -13.13 -6.34 10.93
CA ARG A 250 -14.50 -5.83 10.91
C ARG A 250 -15.10 -5.80 9.52
N VAL A 251 -16.29 -6.38 9.38
CA VAL A 251 -17.13 -6.18 8.19
C VAL A 251 -17.80 -4.81 8.30
N VAL A 252 -17.70 -4.03 7.24
CA VAL A 252 -18.19 -2.66 7.13
C VAL A 252 -19.28 -2.59 6.06
N SER A 253 -20.43 -2.04 6.41
CA SER A 253 -21.53 -1.79 5.46
C SER A 253 -21.41 -0.41 4.80
N ALA A 254 -22.42 -0.01 4.04
CA ALA A 254 -22.54 1.36 3.53
C ALA A 254 -22.84 2.40 4.64
N SER A 255 -23.31 1.96 5.81
CA SER A 255 -23.60 2.82 6.95
C SER A 255 -22.42 2.88 7.92
N ASN A 256 -22.35 3.93 8.73
CA ASN A 256 -21.35 4.07 9.78
C ASN A 256 -21.40 2.88 10.74
N THR A 257 -20.23 2.39 11.10
CA THR A 257 -20.03 1.24 11.99
C THR A 257 -19.31 1.70 13.25
N THR A 258 -19.69 1.16 14.40
CA THR A 258 -18.98 1.41 15.67
C THR A 258 -18.42 0.09 16.20
N LEU A 259 -17.16 0.11 16.66
CA LEU A 259 -16.58 -1.03 17.35
C LEU A 259 -17.27 -1.20 18.72
N ASN A 260 -17.57 -2.44 19.09
CA ASN A 260 -18.22 -2.72 20.38
C ASN A 260 -17.28 -2.42 21.55
N ASP A 261 -16.00 -2.73 21.38
CA ASP A 261 -14.97 -2.58 22.40
C ASP A 261 -13.87 -1.63 21.92
N CYS A 262 -13.11 -1.05 22.85
CA CYS A 262 -11.91 -0.32 22.51
C CYS A 262 -10.84 -1.27 22.00
N LEU A 263 -10.02 -0.79 21.07
CA LEU A 263 -8.71 -1.35 20.84
C LEU A 263 -7.87 -1.17 22.12
N VAL A 264 -7.14 -2.20 22.54
CA VAL A 264 -6.36 -2.15 23.78
C VAL A 264 -4.87 -2.27 23.47
N LEU A 265 -4.09 -1.26 23.91
CA LEU A 265 -2.64 -1.29 23.79
C LEU A 265 -2.07 -2.34 24.74
N SER A 266 -1.11 -3.11 24.26
CA SER A 266 -0.35 -4.03 25.13
C SER A 266 0.54 -3.26 26.10
N GLU A 267 0.93 -3.93 27.18
CA GLU A 267 1.75 -3.33 28.25
C GLU A 267 3.25 -3.24 27.93
N SER A 268 3.70 -3.97 26.89
CA SER A 268 5.12 -4.14 26.61
C SER A 268 5.60 -3.30 25.45
N ASN A 269 6.75 -2.66 25.60
CA ASN A 269 7.50 -2.03 24.50
C ASN A 269 8.14 -3.06 23.54
N GLN A 270 8.01 -4.34 23.80
CA GLN A 270 8.60 -5.45 23.03
C GLN A 270 7.57 -6.16 22.15
N ASN A 271 6.50 -5.47 21.76
CA ASN A 271 5.50 -6.05 20.87
C ASN A 271 6.10 -6.45 19.53
N VAL A 272 5.87 -7.69 19.19
CA VAL A 272 6.18 -8.21 17.86
C VAL A 272 4.86 -8.50 17.16
N THR A 273 4.69 -7.98 15.95
CA THR A 273 3.60 -8.40 15.06
C THR A 273 4.23 -9.17 13.92
N VAL A 274 3.84 -10.41 13.77
CA VAL A 274 4.18 -11.26 12.62
C VAL A 274 3.04 -11.16 11.63
N ARG A 275 3.35 -10.77 10.42
CA ARG A 275 2.39 -10.71 9.32
C ARG A 275 2.82 -11.68 8.24
N LEU A 276 2.04 -12.71 8.01
CA LEU A 276 2.18 -13.63 6.90
C LEU A 276 1.30 -13.12 5.75
N SER A 277 1.88 -12.92 4.58
CA SER A 277 1.14 -12.51 3.38
C SER A 277 1.61 -13.36 2.20
N TRP A 278 0.66 -13.82 1.38
CA TRP A 278 0.94 -14.65 0.22
C TRP A 278 0.16 -14.18 -1.01
N GLY A 279 0.34 -14.84 -2.14
CA GLY A 279 -0.33 -14.53 -3.39
C GLY A 279 -1.64 -15.31 -3.58
N GLU A 280 -1.99 -15.56 -4.84
CA GLU A 280 -3.20 -16.29 -5.20
C GLU A 280 -3.14 -17.76 -4.76
N LYS A 281 -1.96 -18.34 -4.71
CA LYS A 281 -1.75 -19.74 -4.33
C LYS A 281 -0.61 -19.88 -3.32
N PRO A 282 -0.78 -20.75 -2.32
CA PRO A 282 -1.98 -21.55 -2.02
C PRO A 282 -3.15 -20.66 -1.60
N SER A 283 -4.37 -21.18 -1.58
CA SER A 283 -5.56 -20.42 -1.13
C SER A 283 -5.53 -20.12 0.35
N ASP A 284 -4.83 -20.93 1.11
CA ASP A 284 -4.79 -20.87 2.57
C ASP A 284 -3.40 -21.25 3.10
N ILE A 285 -2.92 -20.54 4.11
CA ILE A 285 -1.67 -20.80 4.83
C ILE A 285 -1.89 -20.49 6.31
N ASP A 286 -1.76 -21.49 7.17
CA ASP A 286 -1.90 -21.35 8.60
C ASP A 286 -0.60 -20.98 9.31
N SER A 287 -0.67 -20.00 10.20
CA SER A 287 0.41 -19.68 11.13
C SER A 287 0.35 -20.56 12.37
N HIS A 288 1.47 -21.16 12.74
CA HIS A 288 1.64 -21.91 13.97
C HIS A 288 2.74 -21.28 14.82
N VAL A 289 2.38 -20.79 16.02
CA VAL A 289 3.33 -20.22 16.98
C VAL A 289 3.41 -21.07 18.23
N ILE A 290 4.63 -21.47 18.59
CA ILE A 290 4.91 -22.17 19.84
C ILE A 290 5.55 -21.14 20.79
N ALA A 291 4.85 -20.81 21.86
CA ALA A 291 5.36 -19.94 22.91
C ALA A 291 6.43 -20.66 23.76
N PRO A 292 7.30 -19.93 24.49
CA PRO A 292 8.38 -20.53 25.29
C PRO A 292 7.92 -21.53 26.37
N ASP A 293 6.69 -21.41 26.81
CA ASP A 293 6.05 -22.32 27.78
C ASP A 293 5.40 -23.58 27.16
N GLY A 294 5.50 -23.70 25.81
CA GLY A 294 4.92 -24.79 25.04
C GLY A 294 3.49 -24.57 24.56
N SER A 295 2.86 -23.43 24.88
CA SER A 295 1.54 -23.07 24.33
C SER A 295 1.60 -23.00 22.81
N HIS A 296 0.64 -23.64 22.12
CA HIS A 296 0.55 -23.68 20.68
C HIS A 296 -0.62 -22.81 20.21
N ILE A 297 -0.31 -21.72 19.51
CA ILE A 297 -1.26 -20.75 18.99
C ILE A 297 -1.42 -20.98 17.49
N TYR A 298 -2.65 -21.16 17.01
CA TYR A 298 -3.02 -21.45 15.63
C TYR A 298 -4.54 -21.20 15.45
N TYR A 299 -5.11 -21.44 14.26
CA TYR A 299 -6.50 -21.15 13.93
C TYR A 299 -7.54 -21.66 14.96
N SER A 300 -7.30 -22.82 15.57
CA SER A 300 -8.23 -23.42 16.54
C SER A 300 -7.98 -22.95 17.99
N GLU A 301 -6.77 -22.50 18.30
CA GLU A 301 -6.39 -21.94 19.61
C GLU A 301 -5.68 -20.62 19.42
N GLN A 302 -6.47 -19.54 19.26
CA GLN A 302 -5.97 -18.25 18.88
C GLN A 302 -5.17 -17.52 19.97
N GLY A 303 -5.18 -18.01 21.21
CA GLY A 303 -4.43 -17.43 22.32
C GLY A 303 -5.06 -16.17 22.90
N ALA A 304 -4.23 -15.34 23.56
CA ALA A 304 -4.67 -14.09 24.16
C ALA A 304 -3.51 -13.09 24.28
N LEU A 305 -3.75 -11.81 23.98
CA LEU A 305 -2.72 -10.77 24.03
C LEU A 305 -2.45 -10.23 25.44
N LEU A 306 -3.50 -10.08 26.25
CA LEU A 306 -3.43 -9.41 27.56
C LEU A 306 -3.29 -10.38 28.75
N GLN A 307 -3.34 -11.66 28.50
CA GLN A 307 -3.14 -12.73 29.48
C GLN A 307 -2.30 -13.84 28.85
N HIS A 308 -1.87 -14.79 29.67
CA HIS A 308 -1.12 -15.95 29.20
C HIS A 308 -1.89 -16.66 28.04
N PRO A 309 -1.23 -16.99 26.93
CA PRO A 309 0.23 -17.01 26.68
C PRO A 309 0.84 -15.68 26.20
N PHE A 310 0.13 -14.57 26.19
CA PHE A 310 0.56 -13.26 25.70
C PHE A 310 0.90 -13.23 24.20
N VAL A 311 0.35 -14.17 23.47
CA VAL A 311 0.41 -14.33 22.01
C VAL A 311 -1.01 -14.51 21.52
N ASN A 312 -1.39 -13.79 20.47
CA ASN A 312 -2.71 -13.88 19.87
C ASN A 312 -2.62 -13.97 18.35
N LEU A 313 -3.33 -14.94 17.75
CA LEU A 313 -3.64 -14.92 16.33
C LEU A 313 -4.79 -13.93 16.12
N ASP A 314 -4.47 -12.72 15.70
CA ASP A 314 -5.43 -11.62 15.56
C ASP A 314 -6.33 -11.79 14.34
N VAL A 315 -5.73 -12.29 13.27
CA VAL A 315 -6.40 -12.51 11.98
C VAL A 315 -6.01 -13.88 11.46
N ASP A 316 -7.01 -14.71 11.28
CA ASP A 316 -6.97 -16.00 10.63
C ASP A 316 -7.61 -15.86 9.25
N ASP A 317 -6.81 -15.94 8.19
CA ASP A 317 -7.31 -15.73 6.83
C ASP A 317 -7.27 -17.02 6.04
N THR A 318 -8.44 -17.46 5.60
CA THR A 318 -8.66 -18.66 4.80
C THR A 318 -8.77 -18.39 3.31
N ALA A 319 -8.32 -17.19 2.86
CA ALA A 319 -8.44 -16.74 1.49
C ALA A 319 -7.11 -16.20 0.95
N SER A 320 -6.92 -16.28 -0.36
CA SER A 320 -5.75 -15.75 -1.04
C SER A 320 -5.61 -14.22 -0.88
N TYR A 321 -4.37 -13.72 -0.89
CA TYR A 321 -3.97 -12.30 -0.85
C TYR A 321 -4.15 -11.57 0.47
N SER A 322 -4.87 -12.10 1.43
CA SER A 322 -5.04 -11.49 2.75
C SER A 322 -3.89 -11.85 3.70
N PRO A 323 -3.65 -11.08 4.74
CA PRO A 323 -2.66 -11.45 5.73
C PRO A 323 -3.25 -12.31 6.85
N GLU A 324 -2.48 -13.27 7.35
CA GLU A 324 -2.57 -13.69 8.74
C GLU A 324 -1.74 -12.79 9.64
N ILE A 325 -2.22 -12.53 10.83
CA ILE A 325 -1.55 -11.62 11.77
C ILE A 325 -1.51 -12.25 13.16
N VAL A 326 -0.30 -12.38 13.67
CA VAL A 326 -0.05 -12.79 15.06
C VAL A 326 0.60 -11.64 15.81
N THR A 327 0.09 -11.29 16.97
CA THR A 327 0.69 -10.29 17.86
C THR A 327 1.18 -10.94 19.14
N LEU A 328 2.43 -10.63 19.51
CA LEU A 328 3.07 -11.03 20.74
C LEU A 328 3.26 -9.80 21.61
N SER A 329 2.91 -9.88 22.90
CA SER A 329 2.99 -8.74 23.82
C SER A 329 4.02 -8.88 24.94
N LYS A 330 4.62 -10.06 25.10
CA LYS A 330 5.71 -10.31 26.07
C LYS A 330 6.68 -11.34 25.53
#